data_b244a5ac38a8586f98d84f488f605654
#
_entry.id   b244a5ac38a8586f98d84f488f605654
#
_cell.length_a   1.000
_cell.length_b   1.000
_cell.length_c   1.000
_cell.angle_alpha   90.00
_cell.angle_beta   90.00
_cell.angle_gamma   90.00
#
_symmetry.space_group_name_H-M   'P 1'
#
loop_
_entity.id
_entity.type
_entity.pdbx_description
1 polymer ?
#
loop_
_entity_poly.entity_id
_entity_poly.type
_entity_poly.pdbx_seq_one_letter_code
_entity_poly.pdbx_strand_id
1 'polypeptide(L)'
;LKKAIVEKFKKENNLDYTTDQITVGAGGKHVIYNAMMATLNEGDEVIVPAPYWVSYPDIVLLAGGKPVVMECNEKQGFKINPSDLEKFITPKTKWIILNSPSNPTGACYTEKDIREIAKVLENHPHVYILSDDIYEHVTYEGFKFFTIAQIESLKERVLTMNGVSKAYSMTGWRIGYAAGPKEIIK
;
A
#
# COMPACT_ATOMS: atom_id res chain seq x y z
N LEU A 1 -14.16 -9.36 -14.60
CA LEU A 1 -13.18 -8.40 -14.11
C LEU A 1 -12.30 -9.02 -13.02
N LYS A 2 -12.84 -9.54 -11.90
CA LYS A 2 -12.04 -10.13 -10.79
C LYS A 2 -11.09 -11.24 -11.28
N LYS A 3 -11.52 -12.12 -12.18
CA LYS A 3 -10.64 -13.15 -12.78
C LYS A 3 -9.44 -12.54 -13.50
N ALA A 4 -9.65 -11.49 -14.30
CA ALA A 4 -8.56 -10.81 -15.00
C ALA A 4 -7.58 -10.12 -14.02
N ILE A 5 -8.08 -9.60 -12.89
CA ILE A 5 -7.23 -9.02 -11.85
C ILE A 5 -6.39 -10.12 -11.17
N VAL A 6 -6.97 -11.27 -10.87
CA VAL A 6 -6.23 -12.44 -10.36
C VAL A 6 -5.11 -12.85 -11.31
N GLU A 7 -5.43 -12.97 -12.60
CA GLU A 7 -4.45 -13.31 -13.65
C GLU A 7 -3.32 -12.27 -13.74
N LYS A 8 -3.65 -10.97 -13.62
CA LYS A 8 -2.67 -9.88 -13.58
C LYS A 8 -1.72 -10.05 -12.40
N PHE A 9 -2.23 -10.21 -11.19
CA PHE A 9 -1.40 -10.36 -10.00
C PHE A 9 -0.50 -11.59 -10.08
N LYS A 10 -1.02 -12.71 -10.61
CA LYS A 10 -0.22 -13.92 -10.82
C LYS A 10 0.90 -13.71 -11.83
N LYS A 11 0.56 -13.15 -13.00
CA LYS A 11 1.49 -13.00 -14.13
C LYS A 11 2.57 -11.95 -13.88
N GLU A 12 2.20 -10.81 -13.28
CA GLU A 12 3.06 -9.63 -13.20
C GLU A 12 3.74 -9.49 -11.83
N ASN A 13 3.09 -9.94 -10.77
CA ASN A 13 3.60 -9.79 -9.40
C ASN A 13 3.91 -11.13 -8.71
N ASN A 14 3.72 -12.27 -9.37
CA ASN A 14 3.88 -13.61 -8.77
C ASN A 14 3.06 -13.79 -7.47
N LEU A 15 1.84 -13.25 -7.46
CA LEU A 15 0.93 -13.31 -6.33
C LEU A 15 -0.28 -14.17 -6.68
N ASP A 16 -0.50 -15.22 -5.89
CA ASP A 16 -1.67 -16.08 -6.03
C ASP A 16 -2.79 -15.60 -5.11
N TYR A 17 -3.87 -15.08 -5.73
CA TYR A 17 -5.12 -14.70 -5.08
C TYR A 17 -6.30 -15.46 -5.68
N THR A 18 -7.38 -15.55 -4.94
CA THR A 18 -8.66 -16.03 -5.43
C THR A 18 -9.61 -14.85 -5.66
N THR A 19 -10.70 -15.05 -6.42
CA THR A 19 -11.63 -13.95 -6.75
C THR A 19 -12.36 -13.36 -5.54
N ASP A 20 -12.44 -14.09 -4.44
CA ASP A 20 -13.00 -13.63 -3.17
C ASP A 20 -12.00 -12.81 -2.32
N GLN A 21 -10.75 -12.81 -2.72
CA GLN A 21 -9.70 -11.93 -2.19
C GLN A 21 -9.53 -10.63 -3.00
N ILE A 22 -10.42 -10.36 -3.97
CA ILE A 22 -10.37 -9.18 -4.83
C ILE A 22 -11.57 -8.28 -4.53
N THR A 23 -11.30 -7.00 -4.31
CA THR A 23 -12.31 -5.94 -4.33
C THR A 23 -12.07 -4.98 -5.49
N VAL A 24 -13.16 -4.36 -5.99
CA VAL A 24 -13.10 -3.37 -7.08
C VAL A 24 -13.90 -2.14 -6.66
N GLY A 25 -13.33 -0.97 -6.88
CA GLY A 25 -13.94 0.30 -6.54
C GLY A 25 -13.89 1.32 -7.67
N ALA A 26 -14.55 2.45 -7.48
CA ALA A 26 -14.59 3.57 -8.41
C ALA A 26 -13.27 4.38 -8.39
N GLY A 27 -12.17 3.73 -8.76
CA GLY A 27 -10.79 4.24 -8.70
C GLY A 27 -10.09 3.86 -7.39
N GLY A 28 -8.75 3.99 -7.38
CA GLY A 28 -7.92 3.60 -6.22
C GLY A 28 -8.29 4.32 -4.93
N LYS A 29 -8.62 5.63 -5.01
CA LYS A 29 -9.06 6.42 -3.85
C LYS A 29 -10.26 5.78 -3.13
N HIS A 30 -11.26 5.31 -3.89
CA HIS A 30 -12.42 4.64 -3.32
C HIS A 30 -12.04 3.34 -2.60
N VAL A 31 -11.13 2.58 -3.19
CA VAL A 31 -10.63 1.33 -2.56
C VAL A 31 -9.91 1.61 -1.24
N ILE A 32 -9.03 2.61 -1.22
CA ILE A 32 -8.31 3.01 0.00
C ILE A 32 -9.29 3.52 1.07
N TYR A 33 -10.24 4.38 0.66
CA TYR A 33 -11.26 4.90 1.57
C TYR A 33 -12.07 3.77 2.21
N ASN A 34 -12.54 2.82 1.41
CA ASN A 34 -13.31 1.68 1.92
C ASN A 34 -12.49 0.82 2.90
N ALA A 35 -11.21 0.58 2.60
CA ALA A 35 -10.33 -0.19 3.49
C ALA A 35 -10.18 0.50 4.86
N MET A 36 -9.95 1.82 4.86
CA MET A 36 -9.83 2.59 6.10
C MET A 36 -11.16 2.64 6.87
N MET A 37 -12.29 2.90 6.19
CA MET A 37 -13.62 2.93 6.80
C MET A 37 -14.04 1.58 7.40
N ALA A 38 -13.63 0.48 6.79
CA ALA A 38 -13.97 -0.86 7.26
C ALA A 38 -13.13 -1.32 8.47
N THR A 39 -11.96 -0.72 8.69
CA THR A 39 -10.97 -1.28 9.62
C THR A 39 -10.50 -0.34 10.72
N LEU A 40 -10.67 0.98 10.56
CA LEU A 40 -10.24 1.96 11.56
C LEU A 40 -11.34 2.23 12.59
N ASN A 41 -10.91 2.36 13.82
CA ASN A 41 -11.70 2.87 14.94
C ASN A 41 -11.06 4.15 15.49
N GLU A 42 -11.80 4.87 16.31
CA GLU A 42 -11.27 6.06 17.00
C GLU A 42 -10.02 5.70 17.81
N GLY A 43 -8.94 6.45 17.57
CA GLY A 43 -7.64 6.27 18.20
C GLY A 43 -6.68 5.31 17.50
N ASP A 44 -7.13 4.57 16.47
CA ASP A 44 -6.23 3.79 15.62
C ASP A 44 -5.29 4.71 14.83
N GLU A 45 -4.03 4.36 14.77
CA GLU A 45 -3.00 5.13 14.09
C GLU A 45 -2.66 4.52 12.73
N VAL A 46 -2.43 5.40 11.73
CA VAL A 46 -1.97 5.02 10.39
C VAL A 46 -0.68 5.75 10.10
N ILE A 47 0.42 5.02 9.90
CA ILE A 47 1.70 5.60 9.51
C ILE A 47 1.64 6.01 8.04
N VAL A 48 1.91 7.30 7.79
CA VAL A 48 1.91 7.90 6.45
C VAL A 48 3.29 8.49 6.18
N PRO A 49 4.15 7.80 5.43
CA PRO A 49 5.47 8.32 5.06
C PRO A 49 5.36 9.56 4.18
N ALA A 50 6.04 10.62 4.56
CA ALA A 50 6.06 11.91 3.85
C ALA A 50 7.37 12.11 3.08
N PRO A 51 7.35 12.73 1.87
CA PRO A 51 6.19 13.32 1.18
C PRO A 51 5.19 12.26 0.68
N TYR A 52 3.90 12.56 0.78
CA TYR A 52 2.81 11.63 0.47
C TYR A 52 1.79 12.22 -0.50
N TRP A 53 0.98 11.37 -1.10
CA TRP A 53 -0.20 11.82 -1.82
C TRP A 53 -1.22 12.42 -0.85
N VAL A 54 -1.62 13.65 -1.15
CA VAL A 54 -2.44 14.52 -0.26
C VAL A 54 -3.68 13.85 0.33
N SER A 55 -4.24 12.85 -0.33
CA SER A 55 -5.47 12.21 0.14
C SER A 55 -5.28 11.19 1.24
N TYR A 56 -4.07 10.69 1.51
CA TYR A 56 -3.89 9.66 2.54
C TYR A 56 -4.30 10.14 3.93
N PRO A 57 -3.77 11.26 4.47
CA PRO A 57 -4.16 11.70 5.79
C PRO A 57 -5.64 12.08 5.87
N ASP A 58 -6.20 12.69 4.82
CA ASP A 58 -7.62 13.06 4.80
C ASP A 58 -8.53 11.84 4.87
N ILE A 59 -8.20 10.76 4.14
CA ILE A 59 -8.95 9.50 4.20
C ILE A 59 -8.88 8.90 5.60
N VAL A 60 -7.71 8.90 6.24
CA VAL A 60 -7.54 8.38 7.60
C VAL A 60 -8.39 9.16 8.60
N LEU A 61 -8.37 10.50 8.52
CA LEU A 61 -9.18 11.38 9.38
C LEU A 61 -10.67 11.15 9.17
N LEU A 62 -11.13 11.06 7.90
CA LEU A 62 -12.53 10.78 7.58
C LEU A 62 -13.00 9.41 8.11
N ALA A 63 -12.09 8.46 8.20
CA ALA A 63 -12.38 7.14 8.77
C ALA A 63 -12.29 7.08 10.31
N GLY A 64 -12.05 8.23 10.98
CA GLY A 64 -11.95 8.33 12.44
C GLY A 64 -10.58 7.92 13.00
N GLY A 65 -9.61 7.59 12.15
CA GLY A 65 -8.25 7.27 12.56
C GLY A 65 -7.36 8.52 12.72
N LYS A 66 -6.16 8.29 13.22
CA LYS A 66 -5.13 9.32 13.41
C LYS A 66 -3.98 9.09 12.43
N PRO A 67 -3.73 9.99 11.46
CA PRO A 67 -2.54 9.91 10.62
C PRO A 67 -1.30 10.25 11.44
N VAL A 68 -0.30 9.37 11.39
CA VAL A 68 1.02 9.55 12.00
C VAL A 68 2.00 9.79 10.87
N VAL A 69 2.37 11.05 10.66
CA VAL A 69 3.28 11.44 9.58
C VAL A 69 4.71 11.08 9.94
N MET A 70 5.34 10.27 9.09
CA MET A 70 6.74 9.89 9.20
C MET A 70 7.55 10.63 8.13
N GLU A 71 8.37 11.58 8.51
CA GLU A 71 9.19 12.34 7.56
C GLU A 71 10.30 11.47 6.95
N CYS A 72 10.34 11.43 5.62
CA CYS A 72 11.38 10.79 4.83
C CYS A 72 12.08 11.88 4.00
N ASN A 73 13.23 12.33 4.45
CA ASN A 73 13.91 13.47 3.84
C ASN A 73 14.70 13.12 2.57
N GLU A 74 15.17 14.16 1.88
CA GLU A 74 15.93 14.03 0.63
C GLU A 74 17.21 13.20 0.81
N LYS A 75 17.90 13.31 1.94
CA LYS A 75 19.13 12.55 2.22
C LYS A 75 18.90 11.05 2.29
N GLN A 76 17.65 10.65 2.57
CA GLN A 76 17.18 9.25 2.57
C GLN A 76 16.58 8.85 1.21
N GLY A 77 16.65 9.73 0.19
CA GLY A 77 16.00 9.54 -1.10
C GLY A 77 14.46 9.50 -0.99
N PHE A 78 13.90 10.20 0.00
CA PHE A 78 12.46 10.19 0.31
C PHE A 78 11.88 8.80 0.61
N LYS A 79 12.73 7.90 1.14
CA LYS A 79 12.34 6.53 1.50
C LYS A 79 12.36 6.32 3.02
N ILE A 80 11.54 5.39 3.47
CA ILE A 80 11.51 4.95 4.87
C ILE A 80 12.90 4.41 5.26
N ASN A 81 13.41 4.89 6.39
CA ASN A 81 14.52 4.25 7.06
C ASN A 81 13.94 3.21 8.05
N PRO A 82 14.31 1.93 7.95
CA PRO A 82 13.79 0.90 8.83
C PRO A 82 13.98 1.17 10.34
N SER A 83 15.13 1.73 10.72
CA SER A 83 15.40 2.08 12.13
C SER A 83 14.53 3.23 12.66
N ASP A 84 14.05 4.08 11.77
CA ASP A 84 13.12 5.14 12.14
C ASP A 84 11.68 4.61 12.17
N LEU A 85 11.29 3.73 11.25
CA LEU A 85 9.99 3.08 11.24
C LEU A 85 9.68 2.41 12.59
N GLU A 86 10.64 1.68 13.16
CA GLU A 86 10.50 1.04 14.47
C GLU A 86 10.03 2.01 15.57
N LYS A 87 10.49 3.28 15.53
CA LYS A 87 10.13 4.30 16.52
C LYS A 87 8.72 4.85 16.35
N PHE A 88 8.17 4.74 15.15
CA PHE A 88 6.82 5.23 14.83
C PHE A 88 5.72 4.22 15.11
N ILE A 89 6.07 2.93 15.20
CA ILE A 89 5.08 1.88 15.48
C ILE A 89 4.73 1.88 16.97
N THR A 90 3.44 1.95 17.26
CA THR A 90 2.88 1.87 18.62
C THR A 90 1.85 0.73 18.71
N PRO A 91 1.39 0.35 19.89
CA PRO A 91 0.28 -0.60 20.02
C PRO A 91 -1.04 -0.15 19.36
N LYS A 92 -1.16 1.15 19.03
CA LYS A 92 -2.31 1.73 18.33
C LYS A 92 -2.13 1.77 16.80
N THR A 93 -0.94 1.47 16.30
CA THR A 93 -0.68 1.47 14.86
C THR A 93 -1.47 0.36 14.20
N LYS A 94 -2.46 0.72 13.40
CA LYS A 94 -3.31 -0.21 12.66
C LYS A 94 -2.82 -0.47 11.25
N TRP A 95 -2.34 0.58 10.58
CA TRP A 95 -1.86 0.52 9.20
C TRP A 95 -0.57 1.28 8.99
N ILE A 96 0.21 0.84 8.01
CA ILE A 96 1.22 1.63 7.33
C ILE A 96 0.87 1.71 5.85
N ILE A 97 1.06 2.87 5.22
CA ILE A 97 0.87 3.08 3.78
C ILE A 97 2.24 3.10 3.10
N LEU A 98 2.44 2.20 2.14
CA LEU A 98 3.60 2.18 1.27
C LEU A 98 3.15 2.54 -0.15
N ASN A 99 3.78 3.54 -0.77
CA ASN A 99 3.51 3.90 -2.16
C ASN A 99 4.82 3.92 -2.95
N SER A 100 4.96 3.00 -3.89
CA SER A 100 6.17 2.86 -4.72
C SER A 100 5.79 2.39 -6.13
N PRO A 101 6.22 3.11 -7.16
CA PRO A 101 6.81 4.44 -7.17
C PRO A 101 5.91 5.47 -6.48
N SER A 102 6.52 6.42 -5.76
CA SER A 102 5.81 7.35 -4.88
C SER A 102 5.24 8.56 -5.62
N ASN A 103 4.08 9.00 -5.22
CA ASN A 103 3.55 10.32 -5.50
C ASN A 103 3.63 11.18 -4.23
N PRO A 104 4.36 12.33 -4.21
CA PRO A 104 4.79 13.11 -5.37
C PRO A 104 6.25 12.93 -5.80
N THR A 105 7.08 12.17 -5.05
CA THR A 105 8.54 12.24 -5.19
C THR A 105 9.11 11.45 -6.36
N GLY A 106 8.38 10.45 -6.86
CA GLY A 106 8.89 9.47 -7.82
C GLY A 106 9.89 8.47 -7.21
N ALA A 107 10.13 8.53 -5.91
CA ALA A 107 11.02 7.59 -5.23
C ALA A 107 10.54 6.15 -5.39
N CYS A 108 11.47 5.25 -5.69
CA CYS A 108 11.19 3.83 -5.89
C CYS A 108 11.93 3.00 -4.83
N TYR A 109 11.21 2.11 -4.16
CA TYR A 109 11.82 1.14 -3.26
C TYR A 109 12.33 -0.06 -4.06
N THR A 110 13.61 -0.40 -3.88
CA THR A 110 14.18 -1.64 -4.41
C THR A 110 13.67 -2.84 -3.60
N GLU A 111 13.82 -4.05 -4.14
CA GLU A 111 13.54 -5.28 -3.38
C GLU A 111 14.28 -5.30 -2.03
N LYS A 112 15.54 -4.84 -2.02
CA LYS A 112 16.33 -4.74 -0.79
C LYS A 112 15.68 -3.82 0.23
N ASP A 113 15.26 -2.61 -0.20
CA ASP A 113 14.59 -1.64 0.68
C ASP A 113 13.30 -2.23 1.28
N ILE A 114 12.50 -2.88 0.44
CA ILE A 114 11.24 -3.51 0.87
C ILE A 114 11.50 -4.65 1.87
N ARG A 115 12.53 -5.47 1.65
CA ARG A 115 12.88 -6.54 2.59
C ARG A 115 13.39 -6.02 3.94
N GLU A 116 14.08 -4.89 3.94
CA GLU A 116 14.53 -4.26 5.21
C GLU A 116 13.34 -3.68 5.98
N ILE A 117 12.37 -3.05 5.32
CA ILE A 117 11.12 -2.60 5.93
C ILE A 117 10.31 -3.79 6.44
N ALA A 118 10.23 -4.87 5.67
CA ALA A 118 9.52 -6.08 6.05
C ALA A 118 10.03 -6.69 7.36
N LYS A 119 11.35 -6.75 7.57
CA LYS A 119 11.95 -7.24 8.82
C LYS A 119 11.46 -6.48 10.06
N VAL A 120 11.26 -5.16 9.94
CA VAL A 120 10.67 -4.37 11.02
C VAL A 120 9.22 -4.78 11.23
N LEU A 121 8.44 -4.83 10.15
CA LEU A 121 7.01 -5.15 10.22
C LEU A 121 6.74 -6.59 10.69
N GLU A 122 7.64 -7.53 10.46
CA GLU A 122 7.53 -8.90 10.97
C GLU A 122 7.48 -8.96 12.51
N ASN A 123 8.14 -8.02 13.19
CA ASN A 123 8.09 -7.90 14.64
C ASN A 123 6.80 -7.25 15.17
N HIS A 124 5.96 -6.70 14.28
CA HIS A 124 4.72 -6.00 14.62
C HIS A 124 3.51 -6.63 13.91
N PRO A 125 3.08 -7.84 14.31
CA PRO A 125 2.04 -8.60 13.61
C PRO A 125 0.65 -7.95 13.62
N HIS A 126 0.42 -6.96 14.47
CA HIS A 126 -0.83 -6.20 14.55
C HIS A 126 -0.97 -5.12 13.47
N VAL A 127 0.13 -4.79 12.76
CA VAL A 127 0.13 -3.72 11.74
C VAL A 127 -0.23 -4.30 10.39
N TYR A 128 -1.31 -3.80 9.78
CA TYR A 128 -1.65 -4.04 8.38
C TYR A 128 -0.85 -3.14 7.44
N ILE A 129 -0.69 -3.56 6.22
CA ILE A 129 0.11 -2.86 5.21
C ILE A 129 -0.75 -2.57 3.99
N LEU A 130 -0.95 -1.30 3.68
CA LEU A 130 -1.50 -0.88 2.39
C LEU A 130 -0.34 -0.66 1.42
N SER A 131 -0.19 -1.54 0.43
CA SER A 131 0.75 -1.37 -0.67
C SER A 131 0.02 -0.70 -1.84
N ASP A 132 0.24 0.59 -2.01
CA ASP A 132 -0.30 1.35 -3.16
C ASP A 132 0.66 1.24 -4.34
N ASP A 133 0.41 0.26 -5.19
CA ASP A 133 1.25 -0.13 -6.30
C ASP A 133 0.76 0.48 -7.63
N ILE A 134 -0.06 1.54 -7.59
CA ILE A 134 -0.72 2.09 -8.78
C ILE A 134 0.25 2.57 -9.88
N TYR A 135 1.50 2.83 -9.53
CA TYR A 135 2.56 3.27 -10.44
C TYR A 135 3.55 2.15 -10.82
N GLU A 136 3.28 0.88 -10.52
CA GLU A 136 4.20 -0.24 -10.75
C GLU A 136 4.76 -0.32 -12.18
N HIS A 137 3.98 0.12 -13.18
CA HIS A 137 4.37 0.16 -14.59
C HIS A 137 4.97 1.51 -15.04
N VAL A 138 5.01 2.51 -14.16
CA VAL A 138 5.58 3.83 -14.45
C VAL A 138 6.98 3.89 -13.89
N THR A 139 7.87 3.10 -14.49
CA THR A 139 9.29 2.95 -14.08
C THR A 139 10.20 3.22 -15.27
N TYR A 140 11.44 3.62 -14.99
CA TYR A 140 12.43 3.99 -15.98
C TYR A 140 13.73 3.20 -15.78
N GLU A 141 14.60 3.23 -16.80
CA GLU A 141 16.00 2.74 -16.73
C GLU A 141 16.15 1.29 -16.22
N GLY A 142 15.18 0.42 -16.58
CA GLY A 142 15.25 -1.00 -16.21
C GLY A 142 14.99 -1.28 -14.72
N PHE A 143 14.43 -0.32 -13.99
CA PHE A 143 14.00 -0.56 -12.61
C PHE A 143 13.04 -1.75 -12.53
N LYS A 144 13.34 -2.70 -11.65
CA LYS A 144 12.48 -3.85 -11.39
C LYS A 144 11.61 -3.57 -10.18
N PHE A 145 10.32 -3.42 -10.43
CA PHE A 145 9.33 -3.26 -9.37
C PHE A 145 9.24 -4.52 -8.48
N PHE A 146 9.11 -4.29 -7.19
CA PHE A 146 8.87 -5.34 -6.21
C PHE A 146 7.85 -4.86 -5.18
N THR A 147 6.78 -5.64 -4.97
CA THR A 147 5.76 -5.32 -3.97
C THR A 147 5.99 -6.07 -2.67
N ILE A 148 5.69 -5.45 -1.54
CA ILE A 148 5.81 -6.08 -0.22
C ILE A 148 4.91 -7.32 -0.07
N ALA A 149 3.85 -7.42 -0.86
CA ALA A 149 2.96 -8.58 -0.88
C ALA A 149 3.65 -9.89 -1.34
N GLN A 150 4.83 -9.80 -1.99
CA GLN A 150 5.64 -10.97 -2.36
C GLN A 150 6.41 -11.56 -1.18
N ILE A 151 6.38 -10.92 -0.01
CA ILE A 151 7.01 -11.44 1.22
C ILE A 151 6.00 -12.31 1.93
N GLU A 152 6.25 -13.62 1.93
CA GLU A 152 5.29 -14.63 2.40
C GLU A 152 4.84 -14.41 3.85
N SER A 153 5.76 -14.01 4.73
CA SER A 153 5.46 -13.74 6.16
C SER A 153 4.50 -12.57 6.39
N LEU A 154 4.35 -11.68 5.40
CA LEU A 154 3.48 -10.50 5.50
C LEU A 154 2.18 -10.62 4.71
N LYS A 155 2.08 -11.60 3.82
CA LYS A 155 1.00 -11.73 2.83
C LYS A 155 -0.41 -11.64 3.43
N GLU A 156 -0.62 -12.26 4.59
CA GLU A 156 -1.94 -12.32 5.25
C GLU A 156 -2.36 -10.99 5.91
N ARG A 157 -1.57 -9.92 5.76
CA ARG A 157 -1.87 -8.58 6.29
C ARG A 157 -1.47 -7.46 5.34
N VAL A 158 -1.23 -7.79 4.07
CA VAL A 158 -1.02 -6.80 3.00
C VAL A 158 -2.29 -6.66 2.17
N LEU A 159 -2.75 -5.43 2.03
CA LEU A 159 -3.74 -5.03 1.03
C LEU A 159 -3.00 -4.37 -0.12
N THR A 160 -2.90 -5.07 -1.25
CA THR A 160 -2.24 -4.56 -2.46
C THR A 160 -3.25 -3.82 -3.32
N MET A 161 -3.15 -2.51 -3.40
CA MET A 161 -4.02 -1.65 -4.20
C MET A 161 -3.37 -1.32 -5.54
N ASN A 162 -4.16 -1.33 -6.59
CA ASN A 162 -3.77 -0.95 -7.94
C ASN A 162 -4.98 -0.42 -8.74
N GLY A 163 -4.80 -0.13 -10.00
CA GLY A 163 -5.87 0.35 -10.87
C GLY A 163 -5.44 0.59 -12.30
N VAL A 164 -6.39 0.89 -13.15
CA VAL A 164 -6.12 1.11 -14.58
C VAL A 164 -5.79 2.57 -14.91
N SER A 165 -5.96 3.48 -13.97
CA SER A 165 -5.87 4.92 -14.21
C SER A 165 -4.51 5.37 -14.72
N LYS A 166 -3.41 4.75 -14.25
CA LYS A 166 -2.04 5.18 -14.53
C LYS A 166 -1.41 4.31 -15.62
N ALA A 167 -1.28 3.03 -15.39
CA ALA A 167 -0.64 2.09 -16.31
C ALA A 167 -1.28 2.11 -17.72
N TYR A 168 -2.59 2.30 -17.79
CA TYR A 168 -3.35 2.28 -19.06
C TYR A 168 -3.86 3.65 -19.48
N SER A 169 -3.48 4.74 -18.79
CA SER A 169 -4.00 6.11 -19.05
C SER A 169 -5.53 6.18 -19.05
N MET A 170 -6.20 5.37 -18.24
CA MET A 170 -7.65 5.21 -18.17
C MET A 170 -8.25 5.90 -16.94
N THR A 171 -7.89 7.15 -16.71
CA THR A 171 -8.32 7.89 -15.50
C THR A 171 -9.84 8.05 -15.40
N GLY A 172 -10.51 8.27 -16.52
CA GLY A 172 -11.97 8.47 -16.59
C GLY A 172 -12.79 7.21 -16.39
N TRP A 173 -12.20 6.02 -16.53
CA TRP A 173 -12.90 4.75 -16.36
C TRP A 173 -13.24 4.43 -14.90
N ARG A 174 -12.60 5.09 -13.99
CA ARG A 174 -12.81 4.95 -12.54
C ARG A 174 -12.73 3.49 -12.07
N ILE A 175 -11.68 2.77 -12.45
CA ILE A 175 -11.44 1.40 -12.02
C ILE A 175 -10.18 1.36 -11.15
N GLY A 176 -10.37 1.10 -9.86
CA GLY A 176 -9.35 0.72 -8.91
C GLY A 176 -9.70 -0.62 -8.29
N TYR A 177 -8.72 -1.35 -7.82
CA TYR A 177 -8.92 -2.65 -7.20
C TYR A 177 -7.88 -2.92 -6.13
N ALA A 178 -8.20 -3.83 -5.23
CA ALA A 178 -7.21 -4.37 -4.31
C ALA A 178 -7.35 -5.88 -4.17
N ALA A 179 -6.24 -6.49 -3.78
CA ALA A 179 -6.16 -7.87 -3.38
C ALA A 179 -5.57 -7.97 -1.97
N GLY A 180 -6.07 -8.90 -1.17
CA GLY A 180 -5.59 -9.07 0.21
C GLY A 180 -6.36 -10.12 1.00
N PRO A 181 -6.21 -10.11 2.33
CA PRO A 181 -6.90 -11.03 3.22
C PRO A 181 -8.42 -10.96 3.06
N LYS A 182 -9.08 -12.12 3.07
CA LYS A 182 -10.55 -12.20 2.89
C LYS A 182 -11.33 -11.41 3.94
N GLU A 183 -10.81 -11.32 5.15
CA GLU A 183 -11.43 -10.58 6.25
C GLU A 183 -11.48 -9.07 6.01
N ILE A 184 -10.52 -8.53 5.24
CA ILE A 184 -10.50 -7.11 4.85
C ILE A 184 -11.34 -6.88 3.59
N ILE A 185 -11.40 -7.88 2.70
CA ILE A 185 -12.09 -7.75 1.40
C ILE A 185 -13.60 -7.90 1.53
N LYS A 186 -14.11 -8.62 2.51
CA LYS A 186 -15.53 -8.82 2.78
C LYS A 186 -16.18 -7.65 3.50
#